data_354edba2879f211f75a73b233ed4fda0
#
_entry.id   354edba2879f211f75a73b233ed4fda0
#
_cell.length_a   1.000
_cell.length_b   1.000
_cell.length_c   1.000
_cell.angle_alpha   90.00
_cell.angle_beta   90.00
_cell.angle_gamma   90.00
#
_symmetry.space_group_name_H-M   'P 1'
#
loop_
_entity.id
_entity.type
_entity.pdbx_description
1 polymer ?
#
loop_
_entity_poly.entity_id
_entity_poly.type
_entity_poly.pdbx_seq_one_letter_code
_entity_poly.pdbx_strand_id
1 'polypeptide(L)' 'MDIIDLETAAQLKSLVKETFSVQLHFHDGCGGQYFSMEKPAGRRLREWVVTFGEERRLKVIFLEDGCGFYFTL' A
#
# COMPACT_ATOMS: atom_id res chain seq x y z
N MET A 1 10.49 10.04 9.65
CA MET A 1 9.26 9.74 10.43
C MET A 1 8.45 8.72 9.68
N ASP A 2 8.03 7.66 10.37
CA ASP A 2 7.24 6.60 9.75
C ASP A 2 5.78 6.98 9.71
N ILE A 3 5.18 6.92 8.54
CA ILE A 3 3.74 7.16 8.35
C ILE A 3 2.97 5.91 8.78
N ILE A 4 3.52 4.73 8.49
CA ILE A 4 2.90 3.44 8.79
C ILE A 4 3.87 2.61 9.61
N ASP A 5 3.38 2.01 10.70
CA ASP A 5 4.21 1.11 11.48
C ASP A 5 4.24 -0.29 10.83
N LEU A 6 5.16 -1.13 11.31
CA LEU A 6 5.34 -2.46 10.75
C LEU A 6 4.10 -3.34 10.92
N GLU A 7 3.38 -3.18 12.01
CA GLU A 7 2.16 -3.94 12.26
C GLU A 7 1.08 -3.59 11.25
N THR A 8 0.87 -2.30 10.99
CA THR A 8 -0.09 -1.86 9.99
C THR A 8 0.31 -2.31 8.59
N ALA A 9 1.60 -2.25 8.27
CA ALA A 9 2.10 -2.73 6.98
C ALA A 9 1.85 -4.22 6.81
N ALA A 10 2.10 -5.02 7.85
CA ALA A 10 1.85 -6.46 7.81
C ALA A 10 0.37 -6.76 7.64
N GLN A 11 -0.49 -6.00 8.32
CA GLN A 11 -1.93 -6.16 8.22
C GLN A 11 -2.41 -5.86 6.79
N LEU A 12 -1.93 -4.78 6.20
CA LEU A 12 -2.28 -4.41 4.83
C LEU A 12 -1.86 -5.51 3.85
N LYS A 13 -0.65 -6.02 3.99
CA LYS A 13 -0.15 -7.10 3.13
C LYS A 13 -1.04 -8.34 3.23
N SER A 14 -1.42 -8.74 4.45
CA SER A 14 -2.28 -9.91 4.66
C SER A 14 -3.66 -9.72 4.06
N LEU A 15 -4.26 -8.56 4.27
CA LEU A 15 -5.60 -8.28 3.76
C LEU A 15 -5.63 -8.24 2.23
N VAL A 16 -4.64 -7.64 1.61
CA VAL A 16 -4.55 -7.61 0.15
C VAL A 16 -4.34 -9.00 -0.42
N LYS A 17 -3.49 -9.80 0.24
CA LYS A 17 -3.27 -11.18 -0.18
C LYS A 17 -4.56 -12.01 -0.11
N GLU A 18 -5.31 -11.88 0.98
CA GLU A 18 -6.55 -12.62 1.17
C GLU A 18 -7.64 -12.16 0.20
N THR A 19 -7.75 -10.86 -0.03
CA THR A 19 -8.85 -10.29 -0.80
C THR A 19 -8.61 -10.34 -2.31
N PHE A 20 -7.37 -10.11 -2.74
CA PHE A 20 -7.04 -9.96 -4.16
C PHE A 20 -6.03 -10.98 -4.67
N SER A 21 -5.49 -11.82 -3.80
CA SER A 21 -4.43 -12.77 -4.16
C SER A 21 -3.20 -12.06 -4.71
N VAL A 22 -2.93 -10.86 -4.21
CA VAL A 22 -1.78 -10.05 -4.63
C VAL A 22 -0.80 -9.98 -3.47
N GLN A 23 0.47 -10.25 -3.76
CA GLN A 23 1.52 -10.15 -2.75
C GLN A 23 2.15 -8.76 -2.82
N LEU A 24 2.03 -8.01 -1.72
CA LEU A 24 2.71 -6.73 -1.59
C LEU A 24 4.06 -6.92 -0.92
N HIS A 25 5.02 -6.10 -1.33
CA HIS A 25 6.32 -6.00 -0.69
C HIS A 25 6.42 -4.64 -0.03
N PHE A 26 6.78 -4.61 1.23
CA PHE A 26 6.90 -3.36 1.97
C PHE A 26 8.37 -2.96 2.05
N HIS A 27 8.65 -1.73 1.63
CA HIS A 27 10.00 -1.17 1.64
C HIS A 27 10.04 -0.02 2.63
N ASP A 28 10.91 -0.11 3.61
CA ASP A 28 11.06 0.91 4.65
C ASP A 28 12.55 1.23 4.79
N GLY A 29 12.96 2.30 4.16
CA GLY A 29 14.37 2.67 4.14
C GLY A 29 14.57 4.18 4.14
N CYS A 30 15.79 4.60 3.84
CA CYS A 30 16.15 6.03 3.87
C CYS A 30 15.36 6.88 2.89
N GLY A 31 14.85 6.28 1.83
CA GLY A 31 14.04 6.98 0.83
C GLY A 31 12.56 7.09 1.19
N GLY A 32 12.16 6.56 2.35
CA GLY A 32 10.78 6.55 2.79
C GLY A 32 10.13 5.18 2.67
N GLN A 33 8.86 5.14 2.95
CA GLN A 33 8.08 3.89 2.94
C GLN A 33 7.28 3.77 1.65
N TYR A 34 7.26 2.58 1.07
CA TYR A 34 6.35 2.31 -0.06
C TYR A 34 6.09 0.82 -0.19
N PHE A 35 5.02 0.50 -0.91
CA PHE A 35 4.66 -0.88 -1.22
C PHE A 35 4.83 -1.11 -2.71
N SER A 36 5.25 -2.32 -3.08
CA SER A 36 5.38 -2.69 -4.50
C SER A 36 4.71 -4.03 -4.76
N MET A 37 4.39 -4.28 -6.03
CA MET A 37 3.80 -5.52 -6.48
C MET A 37 4.27 -5.82 -7.89
N GLU A 38 4.14 -7.09 -8.32
CA GLU A 38 4.66 -7.50 -9.63
C GLU A 38 3.89 -6.93 -10.81
N LYS A 39 2.58 -6.78 -10.65
CA LYS A 39 1.71 -6.29 -11.73
C LYS A 39 1.02 -5.00 -11.30
N PRO A 40 0.65 -4.15 -12.26
CA PRO A 40 -0.08 -2.93 -11.91
C PRO A 40 -1.37 -3.24 -11.16
N ALA A 41 -1.68 -2.40 -10.19
CA ALA A 41 -2.89 -2.56 -9.39
C ALA A 41 -4.12 -2.34 -10.26
N GLY A 42 -5.06 -3.27 -10.21
CA GLY A 42 -6.34 -3.11 -10.87
C GLY A 42 -7.21 -2.12 -10.13
N ARG A 43 -8.33 -1.75 -10.77
CA ARG A 43 -9.22 -0.73 -10.22
C ARG A 43 -9.73 -1.05 -8.82
N ARG A 44 -10.14 -2.30 -8.59
CA ARG A 44 -10.68 -2.71 -7.29
C ARG A 44 -9.65 -2.60 -6.18
N LEU A 45 -8.42 -3.04 -6.47
CA LEU A 45 -7.35 -2.96 -5.50
C LEU A 45 -7.02 -1.50 -5.18
N ARG A 46 -6.97 -0.65 -6.20
CA ARG A 46 -6.69 0.77 -5.99
C ARG A 46 -7.76 1.41 -5.11
N GLU A 47 -9.03 1.17 -5.39
CA GLU A 47 -10.13 1.69 -4.59
C GLU A 47 -10.07 1.19 -3.14
N TRP A 48 -9.75 -0.09 -2.98
CA TRP A 48 -9.63 -0.70 -1.66
C TRP A 48 -8.51 -0.06 -0.85
N VAL A 49 -7.36 0.17 -1.48
CA VAL A 49 -6.22 0.79 -0.81
C VAL A 49 -6.54 2.24 -0.43
N VAL A 50 -7.23 2.96 -1.31
CA VAL A 50 -7.66 4.34 -1.00
C VAL A 50 -8.54 4.34 0.25
N THR A 51 -9.51 3.43 0.32
CA THR A 51 -10.39 3.32 1.48
C THR A 51 -9.61 2.95 2.74
N PHE A 52 -8.66 2.04 2.62
CA PHE A 52 -7.82 1.66 3.75
C PHE A 52 -7.07 2.88 4.31
N GLY A 53 -6.54 3.71 3.42
CA GLY A 53 -5.85 4.93 3.81
C GLY A 53 -6.81 5.93 4.45
N GLU A 54 -7.96 6.15 3.83
CA GLU A 54 -8.94 7.12 4.34
C GLU A 54 -9.40 6.80 5.74
N GLU A 55 -9.58 5.53 6.05
CA GLU A 55 -9.96 5.10 7.39
C GLU A 55 -8.91 5.47 8.44
N ARG A 56 -7.68 5.69 7.99
CA ARG A 56 -6.55 6.06 8.85
C ARG A 56 -6.12 7.50 8.66
N ARG A 57 -6.92 8.27 7.92
CA ARG A 57 -6.65 9.69 7.62
C ARG A 57 -5.36 9.87 6.84
N LEU A 58 -5.08 8.92 5.94
CA LEU A 58 -3.91 8.95 5.08
C LEU A 58 -4.35 9.04 3.63
N LYS A 59 -3.53 9.70 2.81
CA LYS A 59 -3.71 9.73 1.36
C LYS A 59 -2.82 8.66 0.76
N VAL A 60 -3.23 8.06 -0.33
CA VAL A 60 -2.40 7.11 -1.06
C VAL A 60 -1.98 7.74 -2.40
N ILE A 61 -0.70 7.55 -2.73
CA ILE A 61 -0.15 7.99 -4.01
C ILE A 61 0.33 6.74 -4.74
N PHE A 62 -0.21 6.50 -5.92
CA PHE A 62 0.22 5.38 -6.74
C PHE A 62 1.40 5.79 -7.61
N LEU A 63 2.35 4.86 -7.79
CA LEU A 63 3.51 5.09 -8.64
C LEU A 63 3.07 5.13 -10.11
N GLU A 64 3.87 5.76 -10.97
CA GLU A 64 3.52 5.96 -12.38
C GLU A 64 3.20 4.65 -13.11
N ASP A 65 3.96 3.59 -12.83
CA ASP A 65 3.75 2.29 -13.48
C ASP A 65 2.58 1.51 -12.90
N GLY A 66 1.98 2.01 -11.82
CA GLY A 66 0.89 1.32 -11.14
C GLY A 66 1.32 0.13 -10.30
N CYS A 67 2.62 -0.16 -10.25
CA CYS A 67 3.14 -1.33 -9.53
C CYS A 67 3.56 -1.03 -8.11
N GLY A 68 3.06 0.06 -7.54
CA GLY A 68 3.35 0.39 -6.17
C GLY A 68 2.60 1.61 -5.70
N PHE A 69 2.71 1.88 -4.41
CA PHE A 69 2.06 3.04 -3.82
C PHE A 69 2.70 3.36 -2.47
N TYR A 70 2.46 4.56 -2.00
CA TYR A 70 2.85 4.94 -0.65
C TYR A 70 1.78 5.85 -0.05
N PHE A 71 1.82 5.96 1.28
CA PHE A 71 0.87 6.79 2.00
C PHE A 71 1.53 8.09 2.44
N THR A 72 0.71 9.14 2.52
CA THR A 72 1.14 10.43 3.00
C THR A 72 0.02 11.07 3.82
N LEU A 73 0.36 12.09 4.59
CA LEU A 73 -0.61 12.82 5.39
C LEU A 73 -1.45 13.80 4.59
#